data_f8658a61214cfc1b14de58950dd3a2ab
#
_entry.id   f8658a61214cfc1b14de58950dd3a2ab
#
_cell.length_a   1.000
_cell.length_b   1.000
_cell.length_c   1.000
_cell.angle_alpha   90.00
_cell.angle_beta   90.00
_cell.angle_gamma   90.00
#
_symmetry.space_group_name_H-M   'P 1'
#
loop_
_entity.id
_entity.type
_entity.pdbx_description
1 polymer ?
#
loop_
_entity_poly.entity_id
_entity_poly.type
_entity_poly.pdbx_seq_one_letter_code
_entity_poly.pdbx_strand_id
1 'polypeptide(L)' 'QDIDYIKLGKILINHHSPVKGLTIRESEIRDRTDGLVIAVRRGDERILNPESSMILKVDDIVWVVGNRKKIEKLNIEI' A
#
# COMPACT_ATOMS: atom_id res chain seq x y z
N GLN A 1 -16.62 -17.95 0.11
CA GLN A 1 -16.20 -17.77 1.49
C GLN A 1 -15.72 -16.35 1.74
N ASP A 2 -15.99 -15.83 2.92
CA ASP A 2 -15.59 -14.48 3.29
C ASP A 2 -14.08 -14.29 3.23
N ILE A 3 -13.33 -15.33 3.55
CA ILE A 3 -11.87 -15.26 3.53
C ILE A 3 -11.32 -14.99 2.13
N ASP A 4 -12.06 -15.29 1.08
CA ASP A 4 -11.62 -15.04 -0.29
C ASP A 4 -11.57 -13.55 -0.63
N TYR A 5 -12.22 -12.72 0.17
CA TYR A 5 -12.13 -11.28 0.00
C TYR A 5 -10.82 -10.70 0.51
N ILE A 6 -10.11 -11.44 1.37
CA ILE A 6 -8.92 -10.93 2.05
C ILE A 6 -7.69 -11.35 1.27
N LYS A 7 -6.81 -10.40 1.03
CA LYS A 7 -5.56 -10.65 0.34
C LYS A 7 -4.42 -9.91 1.05
N LEU A 8 -3.28 -10.58 1.14
CA LEU A 8 -2.00 -9.94 1.42
C LEU A 8 -1.42 -9.53 0.07
N GLY A 9 -1.35 -8.24 -0.18
CA GLY A 9 -0.90 -7.74 -1.46
C GLY A 9 0.24 -6.76 -1.35
N LYS A 10 0.92 -6.55 -2.46
CA LYS A 10 2.00 -5.58 -2.59
C LYS A 10 1.58 -4.47 -3.53
N ILE A 11 1.93 -3.24 -3.18
CA ILE A 11 1.72 -2.08 -4.04
C ILE A 11 3.08 -1.45 -4.26
N LEU A 12 3.52 -1.41 -5.51
CA LEU A 12 4.78 -0.78 -5.87
C LEU A 12 4.55 0.70 -6.16
N ILE A 13 5.31 1.55 -5.49
CA ILE A 13 5.29 2.99 -5.75
C ILE A 13 6.36 3.28 -6.81
N ASN A 14 5.93 3.46 -8.05
CA ASN A 14 6.87 3.77 -9.12
C ASN A 14 6.92 5.28 -9.37
N HIS A 15 7.79 5.72 -10.27
CA HIS A 15 7.99 7.15 -10.50
C HIS A 15 6.79 7.84 -11.18
N HIS A 16 5.84 7.07 -11.71
CA HIS A 16 4.59 7.60 -12.25
C HIS A 16 3.46 7.59 -11.22
N SER A 17 3.65 6.96 -10.07
CA SER A 17 2.59 6.82 -9.07
C SER A 17 2.16 8.18 -8.55
N PRO A 18 0.86 8.50 -8.57
CA PRO A 18 0.36 9.76 -8.05
C PRO A 18 0.53 9.88 -6.53
N VAL A 19 0.79 8.78 -5.85
CA VAL A 19 0.95 8.78 -4.39
C VAL A 19 2.40 8.94 -3.94
N LYS A 20 3.36 8.99 -4.86
CA LYS A 20 4.75 9.25 -4.47
C LYS A 20 4.85 10.63 -3.84
N GLY A 21 5.60 10.74 -2.74
CA GLY A 21 5.73 12.00 -2.03
C GLY A 21 4.60 12.32 -1.07
N LEU A 22 3.53 11.53 -1.09
CA LEU A 22 2.43 11.67 -0.14
C LEU A 22 2.71 10.82 1.10
N THR A 23 2.10 11.21 2.21
CA THR A 23 2.08 10.33 3.38
C THR A 23 1.15 9.15 3.12
N ILE A 24 1.29 8.10 3.92
CA ILE A 24 0.38 6.95 3.84
C ILE A 24 -1.07 7.45 4.02
N ARG A 25 -1.30 8.36 4.96
CA ARG A 25 -2.63 8.94 5.17
C ARG A 25 -3.14 9.64 3.92
N GLU A 26 -2.33 10.50 3.33
CA GLU A 26 -2.73 11.26 2.14
C GLU A 26 -2.97 10.37 0.93
N SER A 27 -2.28 9.22 0.87
CA SER A 27 -2.44 8.26 -0.22
C SER A 27 -3.79 7.57 -0.20
N GLU A 28 -4.44 7.55 0.95
CA GLU A 28 -5.72 6.86 1.19
C GLU A 28 -5.66 5.36 0.90
N ILE A 29 -4.46 4.76 0.91
CA ILE A 29 -4.30 3.34 0.62
C ILE A 29 -5.17 2.47 1.53
N ARG A 30 -5.26 2.82 2.82
CA ARG A 30 -6.08 2.06 3.77
C ARG A 30 -7.55 2.07 3.37
N ASP A 31 -8.10 3.25 3.09
CA ASP A 31 -9.49 3.39 2.69
C ASP A 31 -9.75 2.75 1.32
N ARG A 32 -8.81 2.90 0.40
CA ARG A 32 -8.95 2.40 -0.97
C ARG A 32 -8.89 0.88 -1.04
N THR A 33 -8.34 0.23 -0.04
CA THR A 33 -8.21 -1.23 0.01
C THR A 33 -9.08 -1.88 1.07
N ASP A 34 -9.78 -1.07 1.89
CA ASP A 34 -10.46 -1.54 3.10
C ASP A 34 -9.49 -2.33 3.98
N GLY A 35 -8.26 -1.84 4.11
CA GLY A 35 -7.21 -2.67 4.68
C GLY A 35 -6.30 -1.96 5.66
N LEU A 36 -5.23 -2.67 5.95
CA LEU A 36 -4.16 -2.21 6.83
C LEU A 36 -2.85 -2.21 6.06
N VAL A 37 -2.05 -1.18 6.24
CA VAL A 37 -0.68 -1.15 5.76
C VAL A 37 0.18 -1.81 6.84
N ILE A 38 0.71 -2.99 6.55
CA ILE A 38 1.46 -3.76 7.55
C ILE A 38 2.96 -3.51 7.49
N ALA A 39 3.48 -3.13 6.33
CA ALA A 39 4.91 -2.88 6.19
C ALA A 39 5.20 -2.07 4.93
N VAL A 40 6.34 -1.39 4.94
CA VAL A 40 6.91 -0.79 3.74
C VAL A 40 8.34 -1.31 3.61
N ARG A 41 8.66 -1.86 2.45
CA ARG A 41 10.03 -2.21 2.13
C ARG A 41 10.65 -1.09 1.31
N ARG A 42 11.77 -0.58 1.78
CA ARG A 42 12.52 0.49 1.11
C ARG A 42 13.96 0.02 0.96
N GLY A 43 14.33 -0.40 -0.23
CA GLY A 43 15.60 -1.07 -0.43
C GLY A 43 15.68 -2.34 0.42
N ASP A 44 16.69 -2.43 1.26
CA ASP A 44 16.84 -3.57 2.18
C ASP A 44 16.14 -3.34 3.53
N GLU A 45 15.62 -2.15 3.74
CA GLU A 45 14.95 -1.79 5.00
C GLU A 45 13.52 -2.29 5.00
N ARG A 46 13.10 -2.86 6.13
CA ARG A 46 11.72 -3.30 6.32
C ARG A 46 11.13 -2.53 7.48
N ILE A 47 10.18 -1.67 7.18
CA ILE A 47 9.52 -0.80 8.16
C ILE A 47 8.18 -1.45 8.48
N LEU A 48 8.09 -2.08 9.66
CA LEU A 48 6.86 -2.75 10.09
C LEU A 48 5.91 -1.77 10.75
N ASN A 49 4.63 -1.95 10.50
CA ASN A 49 3.57 -1.13 11.08
C ASN A 49 3.91 0.37 10.96
N PRO A 50 4.09 0.86 9.73
CA PRO A 50 4.52 2.24 9.53
C PRO A 50 3.47 3.22 10.02
N GLU A 51 3.95 4.38 10.49
CA GLU A 51 3.06 5.45 10.88
C GLU A 51 2.37 6.06 9.67
N SER A 52 1.14 6.53 9.87
CA SER A 52 0.37 7.14 8.79
C SER A 52 1.01 8.41 8.22
N SER A 53 1.91 9.01 8.97
CA SER A 53 2.67 10.21 8.56
C SER A 53 3.90 9.89 7.73
N MET A 54 4.23 8.61 7.54
CA MET A 54 5.38 8.23 6.73
C MET A 54 5.15 8.62 5.27
N ILE A 55 6.15 9.26 4.68
CA ILE A 55 6.10 9.68 3.26
C ILE A 55 6.50 8.50 2.38
N LEU A 56 5.67 8.23 1.38
CA LEU A 56 5.95 7.19 0.38
C LEU A 56 6.94 7.71 -0.64
N LYS A 57 7.89 6.86 -1.02
CA LYS A 57 8.94 7.19 -1.97
C LYS A 57 8.92 6.22 -3.14
N VAL A 58 9.48 6.68 -4.25
CA VAL A 58 9.66 5.83 -5.43
C VAL A 58 10.44 4.57 -5.05
N ASP A 59 9.99 3.45 -5.60
CA ASP A 59 10.51 2.09 -5.37
C ASP A 59 10.12 1.48 -4.03
N ASP A 60 9.36 2.18 -3.21
CA ASP A 60 8.78 1.56 -2.02
C ASP A 60 7.83 0.45 -2.43
N ILE A 61 7.85 -0.63 -1.66
CA ILE A 61 6.85 -1.70 -1.78
C ILE A 61 6.01 -1.65 -0.51
N VAL A 62 4.72 -1.38 -0.70
CA VAL A 62 3.78 -1.26 0.41
C VAL A 62 3.02 -2.58 0.53
N TRP A 63 3.15 -3.22 1.70
CA TRP A 63 2.43 -4.45 1.99
C TRP A 63 1.12 -4.13 2.68
N VAL A 64 0.03 -4.66 2.12
CA VAL A 64 -1.33 -4.37 2.58
C VAL A 64 -2.09 -5.66 2.77
N VAL A 65 -2.86 -5.75 3.84
CA VAL A 65 -3.89 -6.79 3.99
C VAL A 65 -5.22 -6.09 3.81
N GLY A 66 -6.00 -6.51 2.85
CA GLY A 66 -7.26 -5.83 2.57
C GLY A 66 -8.12 -6.58 1.57
N ASN A 67 -9.08 -5.88 0.99
CA ASN A 67 -10.00 -6.44 0.02
C ASN A 67 -9.25 -6.74 -1.28
N ARG A 68 -9.36 -8.00 -1.73
CA ARG A 68 -8.63 -8.48 -2.91
C ARG A 68 -8.89 -7.63 -4.15
N LYS A 69 -10.15 -7.39 -4.46
CA LYS A 69 -10.50 -6.67 -5.68
C LYS A 69 -10.06 -5.22 -5.64
N LYS A 70 -10.14 -4.62 -4.45
CA LYS A 70 -9.72 -3.24 -4.27
C LYS A 70 -8.21 -3.09 -4.37
N ILE A 71 -7.45 -4.07 -3.85
CA ILE A 71 -5.99 -4.09 -4.02
C ILE A 71 -5.63 -4.22 -5.49
N GLU A 72 -6.28 -5.13 -6.21
CA GLU A 72 -6.03 -5.30 -7.64
C GLU A 72 -6.34 -4.03 -8.43
N LYS A 73 -7.46 -3.38 -8.11
CA LYS A 73 -7.84 -2.12 -8.75
C LYS A 73 -6.81 -1.03 -8.45
N LEU A 74 -6.37 -0.93 -7.19
CA LEU A 74 -5.39 0.07 -6.80
C LEU A 74 -4.08 -0.11 -7.56
N ASN A 75 -3.63 -1.34 -7.74
CA ASN A 75 -2.41 -1.63 -8.51
C ASN A 75 -2.50 -1.20 -9.97
N ILE A 76 -3.70 -1.16 -10.53
CA ILE A 76 -3.90 -0.65 -11.88
C ILE A 76 -3.85 0.88 -11.88
N GLU A 77 -4.43 1.50 -10.85
CA GLU A 77 -4.54 2.96 -10.77
C GLU A 77 -3.25 3.65 -10.32
N ILE A 78 -2.43 2.96 -9.58
CA ILE A 78 -1.14 3.45 -9.09
C ILE A 78 -0.01 3.00 -9.98
#